data_15823ec8cfa7992a1e54bf1c908ed849
#
_entry.id   15823ec8cfa7992a1e54bf1c908ed849
#
_cell.length_a   1.000
_cell.length_b   1.000
_cell.length_c   1.000
_cell.angle_alpha   90.00
_cell.angle_beta   90.00
_cell.angle_gamma   90.00
#
_symmetry.space_group_name_H-M   'P 1'
#
loop_
_entity.id
_entity.type
_entity.pdbx_description
1 polymer ?
#
loop_
_entity_poly.entity_id
_entity_poly.type
_entity_poly.pdbx_seq_one_letter_code
_entity_poly.pdbx_strand_id
1 'polypeptide(L)'
;MSLRPVYIRAISSLGAEDPDFRQLFSPLEARRMGRLLKRAVWTSRRALESAGLAMPDAIVTGTDFGSMIQSEAFLGALKQGGDATPRPTNFMQSTHNTIGSLIAIQLGCHGYNATYSHKGNSFRSALQDAWMQISLGDIDTALVGWFDEAFAPVGSSDKAVSVVLTASPEGAMGTYEALLGTLLES
;
A
#
# COMPACT_ATOMS: atom_id res chain seq x y z
N MET A 1 -19.16 -6.37 24.41
CA MET A 1 -19.19 -6.73 22.99
C MET A 1 -18.04 -7.70 22.75
N SER A 2 -18.27 -8.90 22.22
CA SER A 2 -17.19 -9.85 21.93
C SER A 2 -16.56 -9.44 20.59
N LEU A 3 -15.22 -9.31 20.56
CA LEU A 3 -14.50 -9.05 19.32
C LEU A 3 -14.56 -10.26 18.39
N ARG A 4 -14.72 -10.02 17.08
CA ARG A 4 -14.66 -11.08 16.09
C ARG A 4 -13.20 -11.49 15.84
N PRO A 5 -12.91 -12.77 15.56
CA PRO A 5 -11.58 -13.17 15.12
C PRO A 5 -11.26 -12.56 13.76
N VAL A 6 -9.99 -12.25 13.54
CA VAL A 6 -9.46 -11.72 12.28
C VAL A 6 -8.42 -12.67 11.73
N TYR A 7 -8.48 -12.90 10.44
CA TYR A 7 -7.62 -13.87 9.74
C TYR A 7 -6.84 -13.16 8.63
N ILE A 8 -5.66 -13.73 8.31
CA ILE A 8 -4.89 -13.35 7.14
C ILE A 8 -5.25 -14.32 6.02
N ARG A 9 -5.75 -13.81 4.92
CA ARG A 9 -6.18 -14.60 3.77
C ARG A 9 -5.14 -14.69 2.67
N ALA A 10 -4.39 -13.63 2.44
CA ALA A 10 -3.34 -13.60 1.43
C ALA A 10 -2.26 -12.57 1.77
N ILE A 11 -1.06 -12.83 1.30
CA ILE A 11 0.08 -11.91 1.36
C ILE A 11 0.73 -11.89 -0.03
N SER A 12 1.08 -10.70 -0.49
CA SER A 12 1.89 -10.51 -1.70
C SER A 12 2.98 -9.50 -1.43
N SER A 13 4.21 -9.82 -1.81
CA SER A 13 5.35 -8.91 -1.64
C SER A 13 6.24 -8.91 -2.88
N LEU A 14 6.99 -7.83 -3.06
CA LEU A 14 8.05 -7.74 -4.06
C LEU A 14 9.40 -7.51 -3.35
N GLY A 15 10.41 -8.27 -3.78
CA GLY A 15 11.80 -8.02 -3.43
C GLY A 15 12.39 -6.82 -4.19
N ALA A 16 13.69 -6.83 -4.42
CA ALA A 16 14.40 -5.74 -5.10
C ALA A 16 14.04 -5.62 -6.60
N GLU A 17 13.68 -6.74 -7.24
CA GLU A 17 13.36 -6.78 -8.66
C GLU A 17 11.91 -6.41 -8.93
N ASP A 18 11.70 -5.71 -10.05
CA ASP A 18 10.39 -5.35 -10.51
C ASP A 18 9.83 -6.41 -11.48
N PRO A 19 8.54 -6.77 -11.37
CA PRO A 19 7.89 -7.62 -12.36
C PRO A 19 7.65 -6.89 -13.67
N ASP A 20 7.24 -7.64 -14.70
CA ASP A 20 6.77 -7.01 -15.93
C ASP A 20 5.41 -6.33 -15.72
N PHE A 21 5.45 -5.06 -15.40
CA PHE A 21 4.26 -4.26 -15.16
C PHE A 21 3.31 -4.12 -16.36
N ARG A 22 3.76 -4.48 -17.59
CA ARG A 22 2.88 -4.49 -18.79
C ARG A 22 1.73 -5.50 -18.69
N GLN A 23 1.84 -6.46 -17.79
CA GLN A 23 0.75 -7.39 -17.50
C GLN A 23 -0.45 -6.71 -16.80
N LEU A 24 -0.24 -5.54 -16.23
CA LEU A 24 -1.23 -4.86 -15.39
C LEU A 24 -1.58 -3.46 -15.88
N PHE A 25 -0.63 -2.78 -16.51
CA PHE A 25 -0.79 -1.39 -16.95
C PHE A 25 -0.59 -1.24 -18.44
N SER A 26 -1.42 -0.41 -19.06
CA SER A 26 -1.16 0.07 -20.41
C SER A 26 0.12 0.92 -20.44
N PRO A 27 0.79 1.06 -21.60
CA PRO A 27 1.97 1.91 -21.71
C PRO A 27 1.75 3.36 -21.26
N LEU A 28 0.55 3.89 -21.45
CA LEU A 28 0.20 5.26 -21.05
C LEU A 28 0.09 5.40 -19.53
N GLU A 29 -0.56 4.45 -18.87
CA GLU A 29 -0.67 4.42 -17.42
C GLU A 29 0.70 4.24 -16.76
N ALA A 30 1.50 3.28 -17.27
CA ALA A 30 2.84 3.00 -16.75
C ALA A 30 3.78 4.20 -16.82
N ARG A 31 3.65 5.06 -17.86
CA ARG A 31 4.44 6.29 -17.99
C ARG A 31 4.07 7.37 -16.98
N ARG A 32 2.84 7.37 -16.48
CA ARG A 32 2.31 8.37 -15.54
C ARG A 32 2.52 8.00 -14.09
N MET A 33 2.89 6.74 -13.80
CA MET A 33 3.09 6.25 -12.45
C MET A 33 4.57 6.10 -12.11
N GLY A 34 4.98 6.60 -10.94
CA GLY A 34 6.27 6.31 -10.34
C GLY A 34 6.42 4.82 -10.03
N ARG A 35 7.66 4.38 -9.81
CA ARG A 35 7.99 2.97 -9.54
C ARG A 35 7.22 2.44 -8.34
N LEU A 36 7.23 3.19 -7.23
CA LEU A 36 6.53 2.79 -6.00
C LEU A 36 5.03 2.56 -6.22
N LEU A 37 4.35 3.43 -6.95
CA LEU A 37 2.92 3.27 -7.25
C LEU A 37 2.63 2.01 -8.07
N LYS A 38 3.47 1.69 -9.05
CA LYS A 38 3.33 0.44 -9.84
C LYS A 38 3.49 -0.80 -8.97
N ARG A 39 4.48 -0.80 -8.08
CA ARG A 39 4.73 -1.90 -7.13
C ARG A 39 3.55 -2.07 -6.16
N ALA A 40 3.03 -0.97 -5.64
CA ALA A 40 1.90 -0.99 -4.71
C ALA A 40 0.63 -1.56 -5.36
N VAL A 41 0.27 -1.09 -6.55
CA VAL A 41 -0.91 -1.63 -7.27
C VAL A 41 -0.70 -3.09 -7.65
N TRP A 42 0.52 -3.46 -8.06
CA TRP A 42 0.83 -4.85 -8.40
C TRP A 42 0.62 -5.80 -7.23
N THR A 43 1.27 -5.54 -6.08
CA THR A 43 1.13 -6.41 -4.90
C THR A 43 -0.30 -6.43 -4.37
N SER A 44 -1.00 -5.30 -4.41
CA SER A 44 -2.39 -5.20 -3.99
C SER A 44 -3.31 -6.08 -4.84
N ARG A 45 -3.19 -6.03 -6.16
CA ARG A 45 -3.96 -6.90 -7.05
C ARG A 45 -3.62 -8.37 -6.85
N ARG A 46 -2.33 -8.72 -6.73
CA ARG A 46 -1.90 -10.11 -6.49
C ARG A 46 -2.41 -10.66 -5.17
N ALA A 47 -2.40 -9.85 -4.11
CA ALA A 47 -2.96 -10.25 -2.83
C ALA A 47 -4.48 -10.50 -2.92
N LEU A 48 -5.23 -9.60 -3.58
CA LEU A 48 -6.67 -9.76 -3.78
C LEU A 48 -7.01 -10.97 -4.67
N GLU A 49 -6.30 -11.17 -5.76
CA GLU A 49 -6.44 -12.35 -6.63
C GLU A 49 -6.22 -13.63 -5.83
N SER A 50 -5.15 -13.70 -5.04
CA SER A 50 -4.85 -14.86 -4.18
C SER A 50 -5.90 -15.07 -3.09
N ALA A 51 -6.51 -13.99 -2.61
CA ALA A 51 -7.61 -14.05 -1.65
C ALA A 51 -8.97 -14.42 -2.29
N GLY A 52 -9.07 -14.43 -3.62
CA GLY A 52 -10.34 -14.61 -4.33
C GLY A 52 -11.31 -13.44 -4.15
N LEU A 53 -10.80 -12.24 -3.91
CA LEU A 53 -11.58 -11.01 -3.70
C LEU A 53 -11.41 -10.06 -4.88
N ALA A 54 -12.52 -9.57 -5.41
CA ALA A 54 -12.50 -8.54 -6.44
C ALA A 54 -12.18 -7.16 -5.85
N MET A 55 -12.70 -6.87 -4.64
CA MET A 55 -12.58 -5.58 -3.97
C MET A 55 -12.67 -5.78 -2.44
N PRO A 56 -11.86 -5.10 -1.62
CA PRO A 56 -11.99 -5.09 -0.17
C PRO A 56 -12.98 -4.01 0.28
N ASP A 57 -13.47 -4.10 1.54
CA ASP A 57 -14.30 -3.07 2.16
C ASP A 57 -13.46 -1.85 2.59
N ALA A 58 -12.18 -2.06 2.87
CA ALA A 58 -11.25 -1.01 3.28
C ALA A 58 -9.87 -1.18 2.66
N ILE A 59 -9.18 -0.05 2.47
CA ILE A 59 -7.78 0.01 2.07
C ILE A 59 -7.02 0.84 3.10
N VAL A 60 -6.07 0.22 3.79
CA VAL A 60 -5.26 0.88 4.82
C VAL A 60 -3.78 0.73 4.46
N THR A 61 -3.08 1.83 4.31
CA THR A 61 -1.67 1.81 3.89
C THR A 61 -0.76 2.38 4.97
N GLY A 62 0.43 1.82 5.10
CA GLY A 62 1.52 2.34 5.89
C GLY A 62 2.70 2.73 5.01
N THR A 63 3.32 3.85 5.29
CA THR A 63 4.54 4.31 4.62
C THR A 63 5.36 5.17 5.58
N ASP A 64 6.66 4.94 5.64
CA ASP A 64 7.54 5.72 6.51
C ASP A 64 8.11 6.94 5.79
N PHE A 65 8.42 6.80 4.51
CA PHE A 65 9.05 7.83 3.69
C PHE A 65 8.27 8.16 2.41
N GLY A 66 7.41 7.25 1.96
CA GLY A 66 6.64 7.43 0.73
C GLY A 66 7.49 7.46 -0.54
N SER A 67 7.05 8.26 -1.49
CA SER A 67 7.70 8.42 -2.80
C SER A 67 8.75 9.53 -2.75
N MET A 68 9.92 9.23 -2.20
CA MET A 68 11.03 10.19 -2.03
C MET A 68 11.57 10.72 -3.37
N ILE A 69 11.64 9.88 -4.40
CA ILE A 69 12.11 10.29 -5.74
C ILE A 69 11.20 11.38 -6.32
N GLN A 70 9.89 11.25 -6.15
CA GLN A 70 8.93 12.26 -6.63
C GLN A 70 9.00 13.55 -5.82
N SER A 71 9.20 13.42 -4.51
CA SER A 71 9.40 14.56 -3.60
C SER A 71 10.67 15.33 -3.96
N GLU A 72 11.78 14.64 -4.19
CA GLU A 72 13.04 15.25 -4.59
C GLU A 72 12.91 15.95 -5.95
N ALA A 73 12.30 15.27 -6.93
CA ALA A 73 12.08 15.85 -8.26
C ALA A 73 11.21 17.12 -8.20
N PHE A 74 10.18 17.14 -7.36
CA PHE A 74 9.31 18.29 -7.19
C PHE A 74 10.04 19.45 -6.50
N LEU A 75 10.70 19.19 -5.37
CA LEU A 75 11.44 20.21 -4.62
C LEU A 75 12.66 20.74 -5.40
N GLY A 76 13.34 19.87 -6.14
CA GLY A 76 14.44 20.24 -7.02
C GLY A 76 14.01 21.23 -8.10
N ALA A 77 12.87 20.99 -8.74
CA ALA A 77 12.32 21.92 -9.73
C ALA A 77 11.92 23.28 -9.12
N LEU A 78 11.31 23.27 -7.92
CA LEU A 78 11.01 24.51 -7.19
C LEU A 78 12.26 25.32 -6.85
N LYS A 79 13.34 24.65 -6.43
CA LYS A 79 14.59 25.28 -6.02
C LYS A 79 15.35 25.88 -7.20
N GLN A 80 15.29 25.27 -8.38
CA GLN A 80 15.95 25.78 -9.57
C GLN A 80 15.33 27.07 -10.09
N GLY A 81 14.04 27.28 -9.88
CA GLY A 81 13.32 28.49 -10.33
C GLY A 81 13.31 28.67 -11.86
N GLY A 82 12.88 29.85 -12.32
CA GLY A 82 12.87 30.19 -13.74
C GLY A 82 11.89 29.35 -14.56
N ASP A 83 12.34 28.85 -15.71
CA ASP A 83 11.52 28.02 -16.62
C ASP A 83 11.32 26.58 -16.15
N ALA A 84 11.98 26.16 -15.06
CA ALA A 84 11.82 24.85 -14.46
C ALA A 84 10.48 24.76 -13.69
N THR A 85 9.38 24.62 -14.43
CA THR A 85 8.05 24.50 -13.83
C THR A 85 7.91 23.12 -13.15
N PRO A 86 7.62 23.05 -11.84
CA PRO A 86 7.37 21.81 -11.17
C PRO A 86 6.21 21.05 -11.83
N ARG A 87 6.42 19.77 -12.14
CA ARG A 87 5.36 18.96 -12.74
C ARG A 87 4.28 18.66 -11.72
N PRO A 88 2.99 18.99 -11.96
CA PRO A 88 1.91 18.66 -11.03
C PRO A 88 1.86 17.18 -10.66
N THR A 89 2.23 16.30 -11.59
CA THR A 89 2.29 14.85 -11.36
C THR A 89 3.28 14.48 -10.24
N ASN A 90 4.46 15.15 -10.18
CA ASN A 90 5.44 14.88 -9.12
C ASN A 90 4.88 15.27 -7.75
N PHE A 91 4.19 16.42 -7.66
CA PHE A 91 3.53 16.84 -6.43
C PHE A 91 2.45 15.83 -6.01
N MET A 92 1.55 15.46 -6.91
CA MET A 92 0.48 14.50 -6.61
C MET A 92 1.05 13.16 -6.12
N GLN A 93 2.15 12.69 -6.71
CA GLN A 93 2.75 11.40 -6.36
C GLN A 93 3.70 11.47 -5.16
N SER A 94 4.03 12.65 -4.65
CA SER A 94 4.88 12.82 -3.48
C SER A 94 4.12 12.69 -2.16
N THR A 95 2.79 12.80 -2.18
CA THR A 95 2.00 12.71 -0.95
C THR A 95 1.80 11.27 -0.52
N HIS A 96 1.88 10.99 0.79
CA HIS A 96 1.84 9.64 1.35
C HIS A 96 0.54 8.90 1.04
N ASN A 97 -0.59 9.60 1.03
CA ASN A 97 -1.91 9.03 0.76
C ASN A 97 -2.17 8.69 -0.72
N THR A 98 -1.33 9.15 -1.63
CA THR A 98 -1.52 8.90 -3.08
C THR A 98 -1.55 7.40 -3.37
N ILE A 99 -0.77 6.61 -2.66
CA ILE A 99 -0.68 5.16 -2.88
C ILE A 99 -2.04 4.50 -2.60
N GLY A 100 -2.60 4.71 -1.39
CA GLY A 100 -3.91 4.16 -1.01
C GLY A 100 -5.03 4.67 -1.91
N SER A 101 -5.01 5.96 -2.25
CA SER A 101 -5.98 6.57 -3.16
C SER A 101 -5.91 5.98 -4.57
N LEU A 102 -4.71 5.75 -5.11
CA LEU A 102 -4.54 5.16 -6.44
C LEU A 102 -5.03 3.71 -6.47
N ILE A 103 -4.72 2.93 -5.43
CA ILE A 103 -5.23 1.54 -5.31
C ILE A 103 -6.77 1.56 -5.30
N ALA A 104 -7.39 2.46 -4.52
CA ALA A 104 -8.84 2.61 -4.46
C ALA A 104 -9.44 2.94 -5.84
N ILE A 105 -8.86 3.90 -6.57
CA ILE A 105 -9.30 4.28 -7.92
C ILE A 105 -9.19 3.09 -8.88
N GLN A 106 -8.08 2.37 -8.85
CA GLN A 106 -7.82 1.22 -9.73
C GLN A 106 -8.76 0.03 -9.46
N LEU A 107 -9.25 -0.10 -8.24
CA LEU A 107 -10.18 -1.16 -7.83
C LEU A 107 -11.65 -0.71 -7.88
N GLY A 108 -11.93 0.57 -8.03
CA GLY A 108 -13.29 1.12 -7.85
C GLY A 108 -13.78 1.04 -6.41
N CYS A 109 -12.87 1.00 -5.43
CA CYS A 109 -13.20 0.89 -4.01
C CYS A 109 -13.57 2.27 -3.44
N HIS A 110 -14.78 2.39 -2.91
CA HIS A 110 -15.32 3.60 -2.27
C HIS A 110 -15.42 3.47 -0.74
N GLY A 111 -14.88 2.39 -0.19
CA GLY A 111 -14.87 2.13 1.24
C GLY A 111 -13.85 2.97 2.02
N TYR A 112 -13.64 2.60 3.26
CA TYR A 112 -12.66 3.27 4.12
C TYR A 112 -11.26 3.27 3.51
N ASN A 113 -10.59 4.42 3.52
CA ASN A 113 -9.24 4.57 2.99
C ASN A 113 -8.41 5.44 3.94
N ALA A 114 -7.38 4.87 4.54
CA ALA A 114 -6.49 5.56 5.47
C ALA A 114 -5.01 5.29 5.13
N THR A 115 -4.17 6.25 5.48
CA THR A 115 -2.73 6.13 5.33
C THR A 115 -2.03 6.53 6.62
N TYR A 116 -1.20 5.64 7.13
CA TYR A 116 -0.38 5.85 8.31
C TYR A 116 1.05 6.19 7.92
N SER A 117 1.54 7.33 8.42
CA SER A 117 2.95 7.70 8.35
C SER A 117 3.46 7.90 9.77
N HIS A 118 4.05 6.85 10.33
CA HIS A 118 4.46 6.77 11.73
C HIS A 118 5.83 6.09 11.86
N LYS A 119 6.81 6.68 11.26
CA LYS A 119 8.23 6.35 11.19
C LYS A 119 8.63 5.05 11.94
N GLY A 120 8.82 3.97 11.20
CA GLY A 120 9.15 2.64 11.72
C GLY A 120 7.96 1.84 12.27
N ASN A 121 6.76 2.44 12.41
CA ASN A 121 5.55 1.77 12.88
C ASN A 121 4.37 1.90 11.91
N SER A 122 4.58 2.48 10.73
CA SER A 122 3.50 2.79 9.79
C SER A 122 2.71 1.56 9.39
N PHE A 123 3.40 0.47 9.01
CA PHE A 123 2.76 -0.79 8.63
C PHE A 123 2.01 -1.43 9.81
N ARG A 124 2.61 -1.43 10.99
CA ARG A 124 1.97 -1.94 12.22
C ARG A 124 0.69 -1.16 12.53
N SER A 125 0.73 0.16 12.42
CA SER A 125 -0.44 1.03 12.65
C SER A 125 -1.55 0.73 11.64
N ALA A 126 -1.20 0.54 10.36
CA ALA A 126 -2.15 0.18 9.31
C ALA A 126 -2.80 -1.20 9.56
N LEU A 127 -2.00 -2.20 9.96
CA LEU A 127 -2.50 -3.53 10.32
C LEU A 127 -3.44 -3.47 11.53
N GLN A 128 -3.09 -2.70 12.55
CA GLN A 128 -3.87 -2.57 13.77
C GLN A 128 -5.22 -1.87 13.51
N ASP A 129 -5.25 -0.83 12.68
CA ASP A 129 -6.49 -0.17 12.30
C ASP A 129 -7.43 -1.13 11.57
N ALA A 130 -6.95 -1.79 10.53
CA ALA A 130 -7.75 -2.77 9.78
C ALA A 130 -8.25 -3.93 10.67
N TRP A 131 -7.38 -4.45 11.54
CA TRP A 131 -7.75 -5.47 12.52
C TRP A 131 -8.87 -4.98 13.43
N MET A 132 -8.77 -3.77 13.95
CA MET A 132 -9.76 -3.18 14.86
C MET A 132 -11.12 -3.06 14.16
N GLN A 133 -11.18 -2.53 12.96
CA GLN A 133 -12.43 -2.36 12.24
C GLN A 133 -13.10 -3.71 11.91
N ILE A 134 -12.31 -4.73 11.52
CA ILE A 134 -12.85 -6.07 11.29
C ILE A 134 -13.33 -6.68 12.61
N SER A 135 -12.54 -6.58 13.69
CA SER A 135 -12.87 -7.19 14.96
C SER A 135 -14.11 -6.58 15.63
N LEU A 136 -14.35 -5.30 15.41
CA LEU A 136 -15.55 -4.59 15.86
C LEU A 136 -16.79 -4.87 14.99
N GLY A 137 -16.59 -5.33 13.77
CA GLY A 137 -17.67 -5.65 12.86
C GLY A 137 -18.08 -4.52 11.92
N ASP A 138 -17.26 -3.49 11.80
CA ASP A 138 -17.51 -2.35 10.92
C ASP A 138 -17.30 -2.73 9.46
N ILE A 139 -16.34 -3.63 9.18
CA ILE A 139 -16.03 -4.19 7.87
C ILE A 139 -15.75 -5.69 7.98
N ASP A 140 -15.80 -6.41 6.85
CA ASP A 140 -15.49 -7.84 6.79
C ASP A 140 -14.12 -8.13 6.15
N THR A 141 -13.63 -7.24 5.28
CA THR A 141 -12.37 -7.41 4.55
C THR A 141 -11.57 -6.12 4.48
N ALA A 142 -10.25 -6.22 4.58
CA ALA A 142 -9.35 -5.09 4.39
C ALA A 142 -8.12 -5.48 3.57
N LEU A 143 -7.71 -4.59 2.68
CA LEU A 143 -6.41 -4.63 2.03
C LEU A 143 -5.47 -3.70 2.82
N VAL A 144 -4.42 -4.28 3.39
CA VAL A 144 -3.41 -3.51 4.13
C VAL A 144 -2.11 -3.52 3.34
N GLY A 145 -1.50 -2.35 3.15
CA GLY A 145 -0.26 -2.23 2.39
C GLY A 145 0.88 -1.58 3.15
N TRP A 146 2.11 -1.99 2.87
CA TRP A 146 3.34 -1.33 3.30
C TRP A 146 4.16 -0.95 2.07
N PHE A 147 4.34 0.35 1.85
CA PHE A 147 4.93 0.87 0.61
C PHE A 147 5.95 1.97 0.91
N ASP A 148 7.21 1.70 0.63
CA ASP A 148 8.29 2.67 0.69
C ASP A 148 9.23 2.51 -0.51
N GLU A 149 9.93 3.57 -0.84
CA GLU A 149 10.89 3.61 -1.93
C GLU A 149 12.31 3.71 -1.38
N ALA A 150 13.23 2.93 -1.96
CA ALA A 150 14.64 3.05 -1.61
C ALA A 150 15.15 4.44 -2.00
N PHE A 151 15.65 5.18 -1.00
CA PHE A 151 16.23 6.50 -1.18
C PHE A 151 17.42 6.67 -0.25
N ALA A 152 18.62 6.55 -0.80
CA ALA A 152 19.87 6.54 -0.05
C ALA A 152 20.07 7.71 0.93
N PRO A 153 19.69 8.97 0.60
CA PRO A 153 19.87 10.10 1.51
C PRO A 153 19.18 9.95 2.87
N VAL A 154 18.11 9.16 2.97
CA VAL A 154 17.40 8.91 4.24
C VAL A 154 17.56 7.47 4.74
N GLY A 155 18.32 6.63 4.02
CA GLY A 155 18.54 5.23 4.38
C GLY A 155 17.30 4.34 4.27
N SER A 156 16.28 4.74 3.45
CA SER A 156 15.11 3.92 3.23
C SER A 156 15.39 2.76 2.28
N SER A 157 14.63 1.69 2.40
CA SER A 157 14.65 0.54 1.49
C SER A 157 13.32 0.37 0.78
N ASP A 158 13.35 -0.32 -0.37
CA ASP A 158 12.11 -0.69 -1.07
C ASP A 158 11.24 -1.58 -0.19
N LYS A 159 9.97 -1.17 -0.05
CA LYS A 159 8.91 -1.97 0.56
C LYS A 159 7.71 -1.98 -0.38
N ALA A 160 7.22 -3.16 -0.67
CA ALA A 160 5.99 -3.36 -1.42
C ALA A 160 5.36 -4.66 -0.94
N VAL A 161 4.57 -4.56 0.11
CA VAL A 161 3.86 -5.67 0.76
C VAL A 161 2.39 -5.34 0.81
N SER A 162 1.55 -6.30 0.47
CA SER A 162 0.09 -6.20 0.58
C SER A 162 -0.46 -7.43 1.28
N VAL A 163 -1.34 -7.23 2.24
CA VAL A 163 -1.97 -8.26 3.07
C VAL A 163 -3.47 -8.11 2.97
N VAL A 164 -4.18 -9.20 2.78
CA VAL A 164 -5.64 -9.23 2.87
C VAL A 164 -6.04 -9.80 4.21
N LEU A 165 -6.74 -9.00 5.02
CA LEU A 165 -7.37 -9.39 6.26
C LEU A 165 -8.86 -9.67 6.04
N THR A 166 -9.42 -10.61 6.82
CA THR A 166 -10.83 -11.01 6.70
C THR A 166 -11.41 -11.50 8.03
N ALA A 167 -12.72 -11.34 8.20
CA ALA A 167 -13.48 -11.96 9.30
C ALA A 167 -13.76 -13.45 9.07
N SER A 168 -13.61 -13.97 7.82
CA SER A 168 -13.89 -15.37 7.48
C SER A 168 -12.66 -16.26 7.66
N PRO A 169 -12.78 -17.40 8.33
CA PRO A 169 -11.70 -18.40 8.41
C PRO A 169 -11.49 -19.17 7.10
N GLU A 170 -12.45 -19.13 6.19
CA GLU A 170 -12.40 -19.89 4.94
C GLU A 170 -11.25 -19.45 4.04
N GLY A 171 -10.36 -20.38 3.69
CA GLY A 171 -9.18 -20.12 2.86
C GLY A 171 -8.13 -19.22 3.53
N ALA A 172 -8.22 -19.02 4.86
CA ALA A 172 -7.25 -18.22 5.59
C ALA A 172 -5.93 -18.99 5.80
N MET A 173 -4.83 -18.25 5.78
CA MET A 173 -3.48 -18.74 6.09
C MET A 173 -3.30 -18.98 7.60
N GLY A 174 -4.00 -18.21 8.43
CA GLY A 174 -3.96 -18.28 9.90
C GLY A 174 -4.64 -17.08 10.53
N THR A 175 -4.65 -17.02 11.87
CA THR A 175 -5.17 -15.86 12.59
C THR A 175 -4.19 -14.68 12.51
N TYR A 176 -4.72 -13.49 12.62
CA TYR A 176 -3.93 -12.25 12.64
C TYR A 176 -2.85 -12.30 13.73
N GLU A 177 -3.22 -12.70 14.95
CA GLU A 177 -2.32 -12.73 16.10
C GLU A 177 -1.17 -13.73 15.90
N ALA A 178 -1.44 -14.89 15.30
CA ALA A 178 -0.43 -15.93 15.07
C ALA A 178 0.62 -15.51 14.01
N LEU A 179 0.22 -14.69 13.03
CA LEU A 179 1.08 -14.31 11.90
C LEU A 179 1.64 -12.88 12.00
N LEU A 180 1.21 -12.09 13.00
CA LEU A 180 1.62 -10.70 13.13
C LEU A 180 3.15 -10.54 13.24
N GLY A 181 3.82 -11.40 13.99
CA GLY A 181 5.28 -11.40 14.11
C GLY A 181 5.97 -11.53 12.75
N THR A 182 5.58 -12.53 11.97
CA THR A 182 6.12 -12.78 10.63
C THR A 182 5.86 -11.62 9.66
N LEU A 183 4.69 -10.98 9.77
CA LEU A 183 4.35 -9.82 8.92
C LEU A 183 5.22 -8.60 9.21
N LEU A 184 5.63 -8.41 10.46
CA LEU A 184 6.43 -7.24 10.86
C LEU A 184 7.93 -7.43 10.57
N GLU A 185 8.38 -8.66 10.31
CA GLU A 185 9.77 -8.98 9.96
C GLU A 185 10.01 -8.96 8.43
N SER A 186 8.97 -8.91 7.60
CA SER A 186 9.05 -8.90 6.13
C SER A 186 9.27 -7.48 5.57
#